data_120a515bedc80b784fcfce0bd2672541
#
_entry.id   120a515bedc80b784fcfce0bd2672541
#
_cell.length_a   1.000
_cell.length_b   1.000
_cell.length_c   1.000
_cell.angle_alpha   90.00
_cell.angle_beta   90.00
_cell.angle_gamma   90.00
#
_symmetry.space_group_name_H-M   'P 1'
#
loop_
_entity.id
_entity.type
_entity.pdbx_description
1 polymer ?
#
loop_
_entity_poly.entity_id
_entity_poly.type
_entity_poly.pdbx_seq_one_letter_code
_entity_poly.pdbx_strand_id
1 'polypeptide(L)'
;MQGHAACNIVPVVAANRYGLESVAPSKDNGGQKSELLFYGSSFVTDETGELVCQASRDKEKIVYGQSDLDAVRDMRDSWGLFRDRRPEIYKMLIDRAL
;
A
#
# COMPACT_ATOMS: atom_id res chain seq x y z
N MET A 1 4.88 -0.33 -1.84
CA MET A 1 3.59 0.38 -2.04
C MET A 1 3.66 1.42 -3.16
N GLN A 2 4.72 2.26 -3.26
CA GLN A 2 4.89 3.21 -4.37
C GLN A 2 4.82 2.53 -5.75
N GLY A 3 5.43 1.35 -5.90
CA GLY A 3 5.30 0.57 -7.14
C GLY A 3 3.87 0.17 -7.49
N HIS A 4 3.00 -0.08 -6.50
CA HIS A 4 1.58 -0.34 -6.76
C HIS A 4 0.85 0.90 -7.28
N ALA A 5 1.19 2.09 -6.76
CA ALA A 5 0.65 3.35 -7.26
C ALA A 5 1.03 3.56 -8.72
N ALA A 6 2.33 3.50 -9.03
CA ALA A 6 2.86 3.71 -10.37
C ALA A 6 2.33 2.67 -11.39
N CYS A 7 2.37 1.37 -11.05
CA CYS A 7 1.92 0.31 -11.97
C CYS A 7 0.41 0.31 -12.25
N ASN A 8 -0.40 0.89 -11.35
CA ASN A 8 -1.85 0.97 -11.52
C ASN A 8 -2.32 2.39 -11.87
N ILE A 9 -1.41 3.36 -11.89
CA ILE A 9 -1.70 4.79 -12.10
C ILE A 9 -2.85 5.21 -11.18
N VAL A 10 -2.60 5.12 -9.87
CA VAL A 10 -3.58 5.41 -8.84
C VAL A 10 -2.90 5.91 -7.57
N PRO A 11 -3.42 6.94 -6.91
CA PRO A 11 -2.93 7.34 -5.60
C PRO A 11 -3.07 6.20 -4.58
N VAL A 12 -2.09 6.06 -3.70
CA VAL A 12 -2.12 5.08 -2.61
C VAL A 12 -2.05 5.79 -1.27
N VAL A 13 -2.98 5.44 -0.40
CA VAL A 13 -2.98 5.88 1.00
C VAL A 13 -2.69 4.66 1.87
N ALA A 14 -1.60 4.71 2.61
CA ALA A 14 -1.18 3.64 3.49
C ALA A 14 -1.10 4.14 4.93
N ALA A 15 -1.90 3.53 5.82
CA ALA A 15 -1.87 3.78 7.24
C ALA A 15 -1.17 2.64 7.97
N ASN A 16 -0.22 2.98 8.83
CA ASN A 16 0.51 2.03 9.65
C ASN A 16 0.47 2.45 11.12
N ARG A 17 0.60 1.47 12.00
CA ARG A 17 0.78 1.68 13.43
C ARG A 17 2.20 2.16 13.74
N TYR A 18 2.36 2.85 14.85
CA TYR A 18 3.69 3.20 15.39
C TYR A 18 3.80 2.76 16.85
N GLY A 19 5.01 2.63 17.31
CA GLY A 19 5.31 2.32 18.69
C GLY A 19 5.47 0.83 19.01
N LEU A 20 5.78 0.53 20.25
CA LEU A 20 6.00 -0.82 20.75
C LEU A 20 4.69 -1.44 21.23
N GLU A 21 4.35 -2.58 20.68
CA GLU A 21 3.29 -3.45 21.21
C GLU A 21 3.93 -4.64 21.93
N SER A 22 3.52 -4.84 23.18
CA SER A 22 3.97 -5.97 24.01
C SER A 22 2.76 -6.82 24.36
N VAL A 23 2.90 -8.12 24.16
CA VAL A 23 1.89 -9.12 24.54
C VAL A 23 2.44 -9.97 25.67
N ALA A 24 1.76 -9.93 26.83
CA ALA A 24 2.13 -10.74 27.97
C ALA A 24 1.81 -12.23 27.74
N PRO A 25 2.53 -13.15 28.37
CA PRO A 25 2.17 -14.58 28.34
C PRO A 25 0.76 -14.83 28.85
N SER A 26 -0.02 -15.60 28.10
CA SER A 26 -1.37 -15.99 28.46
C SER A 26 -1.63 -17.43 27.98
N LYS A 27 -2.74 -18.04 28.41
CA LYS A 27 -3.16 -19.35 27.91
C LYS A 27 -3.48 -19.30 26.42
N ASP A 28 -4.03 -18.17 25.94
CA ASP A 28 -4.48 -18.03 24.58
C ASP A 28 -3.34 -17.89 23.56
N ASN A 29 -2.15 -17.44 24.00
CA ASN A 29 -0.96 -17.33 23.16
C ASN A 29 0.11 -18.40 23.46
N GLY A 30 -0.28 -19.48 24.11
CA GLY A 30 0.63 -20.58 24.42
C GLY A 30 1.70 -20.25 25.45
N GLY A 31 1.48 -19.25 26.30
CA GLY A 31 2.43 -18.80 27.31
C GLY A 31 3.61 -17.98 26.76
N GLN A 32 3.53 -17.49 25.54
CA GLN A 32 4.60 -16.75 24.90
C GLN A 32 4.50 -15.25 25.15
N LYS A 33 5.64 -14.62 25.48
CA LYS A 33 5.80 -13.18 25.45
C LYS A 33 6.22 -12.77 24.03
N SER A 34 5.61 -11.74 23.48
CA SER A 34 6.05 -11.15 22.22
C SER A 34 6.11 -9.63 22.30
N GLU A 35 7.00 -9.04 21.55
CA GLU A 35 7.14 -7.60 21.38
C GLU A 35 7.35 -7.28 19.91
N LEU A 36 6.65 -6.26 19.42
CA LEU A 36 6.75 -5.82 18.05
C LEU A 36 6.81 -4.29 17.99
N LEU A 37 7.90 -3.78 17.43
CA LEU A 37 8.04 -2.33 17.19
C LEU A 37 7.51 -1.97 15.81
N PHE A 38 6.42 -1.22 15.79
CA PHE A 38 5.84 -0.65 14.57
C PHE A 38 6.51 0.66 14.23
N TYR A 39 6.88 0.82 12.97
CA TYR A 39 7.70 1.94 12.51
C TYR A 39 6.89 3.10 11.92
N GLY A 40 5.57 3.12 12.06
CA GLY A 40 4.73 4.21 11.55
C GLY A 40 4.92 4.46 10.06
N SER A 41 5.36 5.65 9.71
CA SER A 41 5.66 6.05 8.33
C SER A 41 4.47 5.92 7.37
N SER A 42 3.25 6.15 7.87
CA SER A 42 2.05 6.26 7.05
C SER A 42 2.24 7.30 5.96
N PHE A 43 1.72 7.07 4.77
CA PHE A 43 2.01 7.95 3.64
C PHE A 43 0.88 8.01 2.62
N VAL A 44 0.94 9.03 1.78
CA VAL A 44 0.13 9.20 0.58
C VAL A 44 1.07 9.35 -0.61
N THR A 45 0.78 8.61 -1.68
CA THR A 45 1.42 8.83 -2.98
C THR A 45 0.43 9.44 -3.96
N ASP A 46 0.96 10.05 -5.01
CA ASP A 46 0.20 10.34 -6.21
C ASP A 46 0.11 9.11 -7.15
N GLU A 47 -0.50 9.28 -8.30
CA GLU A 47 -0.68 8.28 -9.34
C GLU A 47 0.60 7.86 -10.05
N THR A 48 1.68 8.63 -9.91
CA THR A 48 3.01 8.29 -10.44
C THR A 48 3.83 7.45 -9.46
N GLY A 49 3.37 7.35 -8.22
CA GLY A 49 4.07 6.68 -7.13
C GLY A 49 4.99 7.60 -6.34
N GLU A 50 5.00 8.90 -6.62
CA GLU A 50 5.74 9.86 -5.80
C GLU A 50 5.06 10.11 -4.46
N LEU A 51 5.86 10.33 -3.41
CA LEU A 51 5.36 10.63 -2.08
C LEU A 51 4.84 12.06 -2.02
N VAL A 52 3.53 12.21 -1.81
CA VAL A 52 2.90 13.50 -1.56
C VAL A 52 3.14 13.95 -0.12
N CYS A 53 2.97 13.03 0.83
CA CYS A 53 3.26 13.29 2.24
C CYS A 53 3.55 11.98 2.97
N GLN A 54 4.26 12.11 4.10
CA GLN A 54 4.60 11.00 4.98
C GLN A 54 4.55 11.41 6.45
N ALA A 55 4.03 10.53 7.29
CA ALA A 55 4.08 10.66 8.74
C ALA A 55 5.46 10.25 9.28
N SER A 56 5.77 10.70 10.48
CA SER A 56 6.97 10.26 11.21
C SER A 56 6.88 8.79 11.63
N ARG A 57 8.00 8.24 12.06
CA ARG A 57 8.10 6.85 12.49
C ARG A 57 7.57 6.60 13.90
N ASP A 58 7.53 7.62 14.73
CA ASP A 58 7.49 7.51 16.19
C ASP A 58 6.38 8.33 16.86
N LYS A 59 5.54 9.00 16.06
CA LYS A 59 4.50 9.90 16.60
C LYS A 59 3.18 9.71 15.87
N GLU A 60 2.12 9.89 16.64
CA GLU A 60 0.78 10.06 16.07
C GLU A 60 0.74 11.32 15.21
N LYS A 61 0.21 11.19 14.01
CA LYS A 61 0.11 12.28 13.07
C LYS A 61 -1.04 12.09 12.09
N ILE A 62 -1.76 13.15 11.81
CA ILE A 62 -2.67 13.24 10.68
C ILE A 62 -1.89 13.81 9.49
N VAL A 63 -1.95 13.17 8.35
CA VAL A 63 -1.40 13.66 7.09
C VAL A 63 -2.52 13.87 6.09
N TYR A 64 -2.37 14.86 5.22
CA TYR A 64 -3.35 15.22 4.21
C TYR A 64 -2.71 15.07 2.84
N GLY A 65 -3.41 14.42 1.94
CA GLY A 65 -3.09 14.36 0.52
C GLY A 65 -4.28 14.83 -0.30
N GLN A 66 -4.01 15.51 -1.40
CA GLN A 66 -5.01 15.90 -2.37
C GLN A 66 -4.67 15.26 -3.71
N SER A 67 -5.69 14.73 -4.38
CA SER A 67 -5.55 14.12 -5.69
C SER A 67 -6.65 14.62 -6.62
N ASP A 68 -6.29 14.92 -7.85
CA ASP A 68 -7.23 15.22 -8.92
C ASP A 68 -7.61 13.90 -9.63
N LEU A 69 -8.80 13.41 -9.35
CA LEU A 69 -9.26 12.12 -9.88
C LEU A 69 -9.54 12.16 -11.39
N ASP A 70 -9.82 13.32 -11.96
CA ASP A 70 -9.99 13.46 -13.40
C ASP A 70 -8.62 13.40 -14.10
N ALA A 71 -7.61 14.06 -13.56
CA ALA A 71 -6.24 13.94 -14.04
C ALA A 71 -5.71 12.50 -13.95
N VAL A 72 -6.03 11.79 -12.87
CA VAL A 72 -5.70 10.35 -12.73
C VAL A 72 -6.37 9.53 -13.82
N ARG A 73 -7.64 9.78 -14.13
CA ARG A 73 -8.37 9.09 -15.20
C ARG A 73 -7.72 9.34 -16.56
N ASP A 74 -7.45 10.60 -16.88
CA ASP A 74 -6.81 10.99 -18.14
C ASP A 74 -5.44 10.34 -18.32
N MET A 75 -4.65 10.28 -17.24
CA MET A 75 -3.36 9.61 -17.26
C MET A 75 -3.52 8.11 -17.50
N ARG A 76 -4.47 7.44 -16.85
CA ARG A 76 -4.75 6.01 -17.06
C ARG A 76 -5.18 5.70 -18.48
N ASP A 77 -6.03 6.54 -19.05
CA ASP A 77 -6.50 6.38 -20.42
C ASP A 77 -5.37 6.61 -21.43
N SER A 78 -4.52 7.58 -21.18
CA SER A 78 -3.35 7.90 -21.98
C SER A 78 -2.33 6.75 -22.02
N TRP A 79 -1.97 6.19 -20.87
CA TRP A 79 -1.01 5.08 -20.78
C TRP A 79 -1.59 3.75 -21.24
N GLY A 80 -2.88 3.53 -21.09
CA GLY A 80 -3.57 2.34 -21.56
C GLY A 80 -3.12 1.01 -20.94
N LEU A 81 -2.52 1.03 -19.76
CA LEU A 81 -1.95 -0.17 -19.13
C LEU A 81 -2.97 -1.30 -18.98
N PHE A 82 -4.21 -0.98 -18.64
CA PHE A 82 -5.26 -1.97 -18.50
C PHE A 82 -5.78 -2.46 -19.86
N ARG A 83 -5.93 -1.56 -20.83
CA ARG A 83 -6.37 -1.86 -22.19
C ARG A 83 -5.39 -2.79 -22.92
N ASP A 84 -4.10 -2.51 -22.77
CA ASP A 84 -3.04 -3.16 -23.56
C ASP A 84 -2.53 -4.46 -22.91
N ARG A 85 -3.21 -4.94 -21.85
CA ARG A 85 -2.93 -6.25 -21.26
C ARG A 85 -3.11 -7.36 -22.30
N ARG A 86 -2.35 -8.41 -22.14
CA ARG A 86 -2.37 -9.61 -22.98
C ARG A 86 -2.84 -10.84 -22.17
N PRO A 87 -4.13 -10.91 -21.75
CA PRO A 87 -4.62 -12.01 -20.91
C PRO A 87 -4.40 -13.39 -21.53
N GLU A 88 -4.37 -13.46 -22.84
CA GLU A 88 -4.17 -14.70 -23.59
C GLU A 88 -2.80 -15.36 -23.34
N ILE A 89 -1.78 -14.56 -22.98
CA ILE A 89 -0.45 -15.11 -22.64
C ILE A 89 -0.25 -15.37 -21.15
N TYR A 90 -1.19 -14.94 -20.30
CA TYR A 90 -1.11 -15.14 -18.85
C TYR A 90 -1.83 -16.40 -18.39
N LYS A 91 -2.34 -17.22 -19.32
CA LYS A 91 -3.16 -18.39 -19.01
C LYS A 91 -2.50 -19.32 -18.00
N MET A 92 -1.21 -19.58 -18.14
CA MET A 92 -0.45 -20.42 -17.19
C MET A 92 -0.40 -19.87 -15.76
N LEU A 93 -0.63 -18.56 -15.56
CA LEU A 93 -0.66 -17.92 -14.23
C LEU A 93 -2.02 -18.04 -13.56
N ILE A 94 -3.07 -18.24 -14.34
CA ILE A 94 -4.46 -18.31 -13.85
C ILE A 94 -5.02 -19.72 -13.88
N ASP A 95 -4.50 -20.60 -14.73
CA ASP A 95 -4.87 -22.00 -14.72
C ASP A 95 -4.25 -22.68 -13.47
N ARG A 96 -5.10 -23.26 -12.64
CA ARG A 96 -4.59 -24.09 -11.55
C ARG A 96 -3.95 -25.33 -12.16
N ALA A 97 -2.67 -25.53 -11.87
CA ALA A 97 -2.05 -26.83 -12.10
C ALA A 97 -2.79 -27.85 -11.23
N LEU A 98 -3.50 -28.76 -11.85
CA LEU A 98 -4.09 -29.94 -11.22
C LEU A 98 -3.02 -31.02 -11.11
#